data_b8d38db1d3f6915250a1427259c299ca
#
_entry.id   b8d38db1d3f6915250a1427259c299ca
#
_cell.length_a   1.000
_cell.length_b   1.000
_cell.length_c   1.000
_cell.angle_alpha   90.00
_cell.angle_beta   90.00
_cell.angle_gamma   90.00
#
_symmetry.space_group_name_H-M   'P 1'
#
loop_
_entity.id
_entity.type
_entity.pdbx_description
1 polymer ?
#
loop_
_entity_poly.entity_id
_entity_poly.type
_entity_poly.pdbx_seq_one_letter_code
_entity_poly.pdbx_strand_id
1 'polypeptide(L)'
;MSELEYRTLTEEWAPACRRLELSIFEHANPDELIAEEDFRAYARTFPEGFFLCLDDDKLVGQAGGIFLDFDFAHPQHTIVGITGEHQCGNHDADGDWYYGTDIAVSPDYRRQGIGRKFYELRKGLAQKHNRRGIIAGGHMPDFVNHKSEMSAADYVEKVASGELYDATLTFQLENGFEIRGVLENYIEDEATDGWSALIVWDNPDYSP
;
A
#
# COMPACT_ATOMS: atom_id res chain seq x y z
N MET A 1 12.33 11.82 22.64
CA MET A 1 11.65 11.53 21.37
C MET A 1 10.26 12.13 21.51
N SER A 2 9.83 12.96 20.58
CA SER A 2 8.45 13.45 20.52
C SER A 2 7.50 12.23 20.37
N GLU A 3 6.29 12.37 20.83
CA GLU A 3 5.27 11.34 20.67
C GLU A 3 4.75 11.41 19.23
N LEU A 4 4.81 10.29 18.47
CA LEU A 4 4.31 10.25 17.10
C LEU A 4 2.78 10.35 17.10
N GLU A 5 2.25 11.29 16.33
CA GLU A 5 0.83 11.49 16.20
C GLU A 5 0.31 10.85 14.91
N TYR A 6 -0.85 10.17 14.99
CA TYR A 6 -1.54 9.59 13.83
C TYR A 6 -2.87 10.31 13.62
N ARG A 7 -3.08 10.77 12.38
CA ARG A 7 -4.32 11.44 11.98
C ARG A 7 -4.71 11.08 10.55
N THR A 8 -5.91 11.45 10.15
CA THR A 8 -6.37 11.26 8.77
C THR A 8 -5.89 12.39 7.87
N LEU A 9 -5.84 12.14 6.56
CA LEU A 9 -5.41 13.11 5.56
C LEU A 9 -6.37 14.30 5.48
N THR A 10 -5.81 15.51 5.40
CA THR A 10 -6.49 16.73 4.99
C THR A 10 -5.76 17.39 3.82
N GLU A 11 -6.44 18.23 3.04
CA GLU A 11 -5.87 18.78 1.80
C GLU A 11 -4.59 19.59 2.03
N GLU A 12 -4.40 20.16 3.22
CA GLU A 12 -3.18 20.90 3.57
C GLU A 12 -1.90 20.05 3.58
N TRP A 13 -2.04 18.72 3.79
CA TRP A 13 -0.92 17.78 3.81
C TRP A 13 -0.52 17.26 2.43
N ALA A 14 -1.33 17.49 1.39
CA ALA A 14 -1.08 16.96 0.05
C ALA A 14 0.33 17.28 -0.49
N PRO A 15 0.88 18.52 -0.35
CA PRO A 15 2.25 18.79 -0.79
C PRO A 15 3.31 18.02 -0.01
N ALA A 16 3.10 17.76 1.28
CA ALA A 16 4.03 16.99 2.11
C ALA A 16 3.97 15.50 1.75
N CYS A 17 2.76 14.97 1.53
CA CYS A 17 2.55 13.59 1.07
C CYS A 17 3.26 13.34 -0.26
N ARG A 18 3.08 14.21 -1.25
CA ARG A 18 3.77 14.08 -2.55
C ARG A 18 5.29 14.10 -2.41
N ARG A 19 5.85 14.95 -1.56
CA ARG A 19 7.30 14.97 -1.32
C ARG A 19 7.79 13.69 -0.68
N LEU A 20 7.05 13.14 0.28
CA LEU A 20 7.39 11.87 0.92
C LEU A 20 7.33 10.72 -0.09
N GLU A 21 6.26 10.63 -0.88
CA GLU A 21 6.06 9.66 -1.95
C GLU A 21 7.28 9.60 -2.89
N LEU A 22 7.65 10.73 -3.48
CA LEU A 22 8.79 10.84 -4.39
C LEU A 22 10.14 10.47 -3.74
N SER A 23 10.27 10.67 -2.43
CA SER A 23 11.51 10.33 -1.69
C SER A 23 11.65 8.86 -1.36
N ILE A 24 10.56 8.09 -1.45
CA ILE A 24 10.53 6.66 -1.10
C ILE A 24 10.59 5.78 -2.34
N PHE A 25 9.86 6.15 -3.39
CA PHE A 25 9.71 5.36 -4.61
C PHE A 25 10.61 5.89 -5.74
N GLU A 26 11.92 5.95 -5.47
CA GLU A 26 12.92 6.55 -6.38
C GLU A 26 13.06 5.82 -7.74
N HIS A 27 12.67 4.54 -7.81
CA HIS A 27 12.77 3.71 -9.01
C HIS A 27 11.45 3.58 -9.78
N ALA A 28 10.35 4.05 -9.21
CA ALA A 28 9.05 4.06 -9.87
C ALA A 28 8.91 5.27 -10.81
N ASN A 29 8.11 5.11 -11.85
CA ASN A 29 7.76 6.22 -12.72
C ASN A 29 7.01 7.31 -11.91
N PRO A 30 7.54 8.54 -11.81
CA PRO A 30 6.91 9.60 -11.03
C PRO A 30 5.48 9.95 -11.49
N ASP A 31 5.15 9.71 -12.77
CA ASP A 31 3.84 10.00 -13.34
C ASP A 31 2.79 8.93 -12.94
N GLU A 32 3.25 7.76 -12.46
CA GLU A 32 2.39 6.69 -11.91
C GLU A 32 2.29 6.71 -10.38
N LEU A 33 2.96 7.64 -9.71
CA LEU A 33 2.83 7.87 -8.28
C LEU A 33 1.73 8.88 -7.98
N ILE A 34 1.15 8.80 -6.77
CA ILE A 34 0.08 9.70 -6.32
C ILE A 34 0.53 11.16 -6.38
N ALA A 35 -0.09 11.96 -7.24
CA ALA A 35 0.22 13.39 -7.39
C ALA A 35 -0.39 14.24 -6.24
N GLU A 36 0.03 15.48 -6.13
CA GLU A 36 -0.47 16.37 -5.06
C GLU A 36 -1.99 16.56 -5.12
N GLU A 37 -2.56 16.68 -6.34
CA GLU A 37 -4.01 16.83 -6.51
C GLU A 37 -4.76 15.54 -6.20
N ASP A 38 -4.13 14.39 -6.42
CA ASP A 38 -4.72 13.10 -6.07
C ASP A 38 -4.79 12.93 -4.54
N PHE A 39 -3.76 13.36 -3.78
CA PHE A 39 -3.87 13.41 -2.32
C PHE A 39 -5.01 14.32 -1.85
N ARG A 40 -5.26 15.45 -2.54
CA ARG A 40 -6.45 16.28 -2.26
C ARG A 40 -7.75 15.55 -2.58
N ALA A 41 -7.78 14.76 -3.65
CA ALA A 41 -8.94 13.94 -3.99
C ALA A 41 -9.22 12.89 -2.90
N TYR A 42 -8.19 12.21 -2.39
CA TYR A 42 -8.34 11.32 -1.21
C TYR A 42 -8.90 12.05 0.00
N ALA A 43 -8.37 13.23 0.33
CA ALA A 43 -8.83 14.01 1.48
C ALA A 43 -10.30 14.45 1.37
N ARG A 44 -10.79 14.69 0.15
CA ARG A 44 -12.19 15.05 -0.11
C ARG A 44 -13.14 13.85 -0.17
N THR A 45 -12.67 12.73 -0.75
CA THR A 45 -13.52 11.58 -1.08
C THR A 45 -13.60 10.59 0.07
N PHE A 46 -12.43 10.20 0.62
CA PHE A 46 -12.34 9.18 1.66
C PHE A 46 -11.21 9.46 2.66
N PRO A 47 -11.31 10.56 3.45
CA PRO A 47 -10.24 10.96 4.37
C PRO A 47 -9.95 9.92 5.46
N GLU A 48 -10.95 9.15 5.92
CA GLU A 48 -10.74 8.09 6.92
C GLU A 48 -9.95 6.89 6.37
N GLY A 49 -9.86 6.73 5.05
CA GLY A 49 -9.06 5.70 4.38
C GLY A 49 -7.60 6.07 4.21
N PHE A 50 -7.17 7.26 4.61
CA PHE A 50 -5.80 7.71 4.43
C PHE A 50 -5.22 8.25 5.74
N PHE A 51 -4.14 7.63 6.21
CA PHE A 51 -3.50 7.91 7.50
C PHE A 51 -2.16 8.61 7.33
N LEU A 52 -1.87 9.54 8.21
CA LEU A 52 -0.60 10.25 8.33
C LEU A 52 0.05 9.91 9.68
N CYS A 53 1.38 9.87 9.69
CA CYS A 53 2.19 9.85 10.92
C CYS A 53 3.05 11.10 10.97
N LEU A 54 2.94 11.85 12.04
CA LEU A 54 3.62 13.11 12.26
C LEU A 54 4.56 13.01 13.47
N ASP A 55 5.72 13.65 13.34
CA ASP A 55 6.63 13.97 14.44
C ASP A 55 6.58 15.50 14.60
N ASP A 56 5.85 15.98 15.60
CA ASP A 56 5.38 17.37 15.71
C ASP A 56 4.64 17.79 14.40
N ASP A 57 5.16 18.79 13.68
CA ASP A 57 4.59 19.29 12.42
C ASP A 57 5.26 18.67 11.17
N LYS A 58 6.09 17.63 11.33
CA LYS A 58 6.77 16.95 10.22
C LYS A 58 6.06 15.67 9.83
N LEU A 59 5.64 15.55 8.57
CA LEU A 59 5.15 14.28 8.02
C LEU A 59 6.32 13.30 7.91
N VAL A 60 6.20 12.13 8.57
CA VAL A 60 7.22 11.09 8.60
C VAL A 60 6.73 9.74 8.06
N GLY A 61 5.44 9.62 7.82
CA GLY A 61 4.84 8.44 7.21
C GLY A 61 3.42 8.71 6.74
N GLN A 62 2.99 7.93 5.77
CA GLN A 62 1.64 7.95 5.20
C GLN A 62 1.20 6.55 4.80
N ALA A 63 -0.11 6.31 4.75
CA ALA A 63 -0.67 5.05 4.29
C ALA A 63 -2.13 5.26 3.86
N GLY A 64 -2.45 4.94 2.63
CA GLY A 64 -3.76 5.18 2.04
C GLY A 64 -4.42 3.97 1.42
N GLY A 65 -5.70 4.11 1.09
CA GLY A 65 -6.47 3.11 0.39
C GLY A 65 -7.91 3.56 0.14
N ILE A 66 -8.63 2.73 -0.59
CA ILE A 66 -10.04 2.93 -0.95
C ILE A 66 -10.84 1.67 -0.66
N PHE A 67 -12.15 1.78 -0.53
CA PHE A 67 -13.02 0.61 -0.59
C PHE A 67 -13.40 0.33 -2.04
N LEU A 68 -13.48 -0.95 -2.40
CA LEU A 68 -13.93 -1.41 -3.71
C LEU A 68 -14.34 -2.89 -3.65
N ASP A 69 -15.01 -3.37 -4.68
CA ASP A 69 -15.16 -4.79 -4.94
C ASP A 69 -13.98 -5.32 -5.75
N PHE A 70 -13.54 -6.54 -5.45
CA PHE A 70 -12.40 -7.15 -6.12
C PHE A 70 -12.74 -8.52 -6.70
N ASP A 71 -12.45 -8.70 -7.99
CA ASP A 71 -12.65 -9.96 -8.69
C ASP A 71 -11.37 -10.83 -8.69
N PHE A 72 -11.31 -11.80 -7.77
CA PHE A 72 -10.20 -12.75 -7.70
C PHE A 72 -10.13 -13.74 -8.87
N ALA A 73 -11.16 -13.83 -9.71
CA ALA A 73 -11.10 -14.64 -10.93
C ALA A 73 -10.32 -13.92 -12.05
N HIS A 74 -10.28 -12.59 -12.03
CA HIS A 74 -9.54 -11.75 -12.98
C HIS A 74 -8.69 -10.72 -12.22
N PRO A 75 -7.64 -11.15 -11.49
CA PRO A 75 -6.95 -10.30 -10.53
C PRO A 75 -5.99 -9.28 -11.15
N GLN A 76 -5.66 -9.41 -12.45
CA GLN A 76 -4.68 -8.55 -13.10
C GLN A 76 -5.19 -7.12 -13.29
N HIS A 77 -4.45 -6.15 -12.80
CA HIS A 77 -4.76 -4.73 -12.89
C HIS A 77 -3.50 -3.89 -12.69
N THR A 78 -3.55 -2.61 -13.04
CA THR A 78 -2.52 -1.62 -12.71
C THR A 78 -2.96 -0.78 -11.51
N ILE A 79 -2.01 -0.17 -10.81
CA ILE A 79 -2.35 0.75 -9.69
C ILE A 79 -3.19 1.93 -10.17
N VAL A 80 -2.89 2.49 -11.33
CA VAL A 80 -3.65 3.59 -11.95
C VAL A 80 -5.07 3.14 -12.26
N GLY A 81 -5.23 1.95 -12.88
CA GLY A 81 -6.54 1.41 -13.24
C GLY A 81 -7.43 1.09 -12.06
N ILE A 82 -6.88 0.41 -11.01
CA ILE A 82 -7.69 0.01 -9.85
C ILE A 82 -8.13 1.20 -9.00
N THR A 83 -7.35 2.28 -8.98
CA THR A 83 -7.65 3.48 -8.19
C THR A 83 -8.55 4.49 -8.92
N GLY A 84 -8.81 4.29 -10.21
CA GLY A 84 -9.48 5.31 -11.03
C GLY A 84 -8.59 6.55 -11.20
N GLU A 85 -7.42 6.35 -11.81
CA GLU A 85 -6.41 7.38 -12.09
C GLU A 85 -5.89 8.11 -10.83
N HIS A 86 -5.66 7.34 -9.74
CA HIS A 86 -5.22 7.82 -8.41
C HIS A 86 -6.18 8.78 -7.69
N GLN A 87 -7.29 9.16 -8.28
CA GLN A 87 -8.21 10.20 -7.76
C GLN A 87 -9.36 9.63 -6.93
N CYS A 88 -9.24 8.42 -6.38
CA CYS A 88 -10.32 7.69 -5.72
C CYS A 88 -11.53 7.45 -6.64
N GLY A 89 -11.35 7.49 -7.97
CA GLY A 89 -12.44 7.36 -8.93
C GLY A 89 -13.21 6.05 -8.81
N ASN A 90 -12.55 4.99 -8.34
CA ASN A 90 -13.14 3.67 -8.10
C ASN A 90 -13.47 3.42 -6.61
N HIS A 91 -13.41 4.46 -5.75
CA HIS A 91 -13.87 4.28 -4.37
C HIS A 91 -15.38 4.04 -4.34
N ASP A 92 -15.75 2.90 -3.76
CA ASP A 92 -17.13 2.54 -3.47
C ASP A 92 -17.30 2.41 -1.96
N ALA A 93 -18.13 3.28 -1.38
CA ALA A 93 -18.39 3.29 0.06
C ALA A 93 -19.01 1.97 0.57
N ASP A 94 -19.60 1.16 -0.30
CA ASP A 94 -20.17 -0.16 -0.02
C ASP A 94 -19.28 -1.32 -0.45
N GLY A 95 -18.15 -1.05 -1.11
CA GLY A 95 -17.21 -2.06 -1.62
C GLY A 95 -16.69 -3.01 -0.53
N ASP A 96 -16.64 -4.28 -0.82
CA ASP A 96 -16.37 -5.37 0.13
C ASP A 96 -14.94 -5.38 0.71
N TRP A 97 -13.97 -4.74 0.05
CA TRP A 97 -12.55 -4.78 0.39
C TRP A 97 -11.96 -3.40 0.61
N TYR A 98 -10.99 -3.28 1.53
CA TYR A 98 -10.09 -2.14 1.54
C TYR A 98 -8.90 -2.44 0.64
N TYR A 99 -8.73 -1.68 -0.44
CA TYR A 99 -7.57 -1.75 -1.32
C TYR A 99 -6.52 -0.74 -0.85
N GLY A 100 -5.36 -1.24 -0.37
CA GLY A 100 -4.24 -0.39 0.04
C GLY A 100 -3.48 0.13 -1.16
N THR A 101 -3.43 1.46 -1.32
CA THR A 101 -2.86 2.13 -2.49
C THR A 101 -1.48 2.72 -2.24
N ASP A 102 -1.15 3.03 -1.00
CA ASP A 102 0.13 3.61 -0.61
C ASP A 102 0.51 3.22 0.82
N ILE A 103 1.77 3.01 1.07
CA ILE A 103 2.38 2.95 2.39
C ILE A 103 3.84 3.41 2.31
N ALA A 104 4.15 4.53 2.91
CA ALA A 104 5.46 5.13 2.90
C ALA A 104 5.90 5.56 4.31
N VAL A 105 7.14 5.27 4.68
CA VAL A 105 7.75 5.71 5.93
C VAL A 105 9.13 6.27 5.64
N SER A 106 9.38 7.51 6.07
CA SER A 106 10.67 8.18 5.93
C SER A 106 11.81 7.27 6.43
N PRO A 107 12.91 7.12 5.69
CA PRO A 107 14.03 6.26 6.08
C PRO A 107 14.55 6.50 7.49
N ASP A 108 14.59 7.76 7.92
CA ASP A 108 15.06 8.15 9.26
C ASP A 108 14.14 7.67 10.40
N TYR A 109 12.90 7.32 10.07
CA TYR A 109 11.87 6.87 11.02
C TYR A 109 11.51 5.40 10.89
N ARG A 110 12.21 4.65 10.03
CA ARG A 110 12.01 3.20 9.88
C ARG A 110 12.39 2.45 11.17
N ARG A 111 11.86 1.24 11.32
CA ARG A 111 12.08 0.36 12.50
C ARG A 111 11.61 0.93 13.84
N GLN A 112 10.74 1.95 13.82
CA GLN A 112 10.08 2.52 15.00
C GLN A 112 8.61 2.06 15.15
N GLY A 113 8.17 1.07 14.36
CA GLY A 113 6.82 0.53 14.45
C GLY A 113 5.77 1.26 13.61
N ILE A 114 6.12 2.35 12.88
CA ILE A 114 5.17 3.17 12.12
C ILE A 114 4.41 2.33 11.08
N GLY A 115 5.10 1.54 10.28
CA GLY A 115 4.46 0.68 9.26
C GLY A 115 3.49 -0.32 9.88
N ARG A 116 3.85 -0.95 11.02
CA ARG A 116 2.95 -1.84 11.76
C ARG A 116 1.71 -1.10 12.24
N LYS A 117 1.89 0.12 12.75
CA LYS A 117 0.77 0.96 13.19
C LYS A 117 -0.16 1.32 12.05
N PHE A 118 0.35 1.58 10.85
CA PHE A 118 -0.49 1.78 9.68
C PHE A 118 -1.31 0.54 9.32
N TYR A 119 -0.73 -0.67 9.40
CA TYR A 119 -1.52 -1.90 9.19
C TYR A 119 -2.57 -2.11 10.28
N GLU A 120 -2.29 -1.79 11.54
CA GLU A 120 -3.30 -1.80 12.62
C GLU A 120 -4.46 -0.85 12.30
N LEU A 121 -4.16 0.38 11.86
CA LEU A 121 -5.18 1.39 11.50
C LEU A 121 -6.04 0.93 10.32
N ARG A 122 -5.41 0.40 9.25
CA ARG A 122 -6.12 -0.13 8.08
C ARG A 122 -7.01 -1.32 8.45
N LYS A 123 -6.49 -2.26 9.24
CA LYS A 123 -7.26 -3.41 9.74
C LYS A 123 -8.43 -2.97 10.61
N GLY A 124 -8.20 -2.02 11.53
CA GLY A 124 -9.26 -1.44 12.34
C GLY A 124 -10.33 -0.75 11.51
N LEU A 125 -9.95 -0.07 10.41
CA LEU A 125 -10.91 0.53 9.49
C LEU A 125 -11.73 -0.53 8.76
N ALA A 126 -11.09 -1.56 8.21
CA ALA A 126 -11.77 -2.68 7.54
C ALA A 126 -12.74 -3.39 8.48
N GLN A 127 -12.34 -3.65 9.73
CA GLN A 127 -13.20 -4.24 10.77
C GLN A 127 -14.38 -3.31 11.14
N LYS A 128 -14.12 -2.02 11.37
CA LYS A 128 -15.16 -1.01 11.68
C LYS A 128 -16.27 -0.98 10.63
N HIS A 129 -15.91 -1.12 9.36
CA HIS A 129 -16.86 -1.10 8.23
C HIS A 129 -17.30 -2.50 7.79
N ASN A 130 -16.98 -3.54 8.56
CA ASN A 130 -17.28 -4.95 8.25
C ASN A 130 -16.84 -5.34 6.82
N ARG A 131 -15.61 -4.96 6.42
CA ARG A 131 -15.07 -5.35 5.12
C ARG A 131 -14.44 -6.73 5.19
N ARG A 132 -14.42 -7.47 4.08
CA ARG A 132 -13.84 -8.82 3.99
C ARG A 132 -12.36 -8.87 4.34
N GLY A 133 -11.64 -7.75 4.13
CA GLY A 133 -10.23 -7.66 4.45
C GLY A 133 -9.53 -6.53 3.70
N ILE A 134 -8.23 -6.73 3.51
CA ILE A 134 -7.34 -5.77 2.82
C ILE A 134 -6.68 -6.48 1.65
N ILE A 135 -6.63 -5.82 0.49
CA ILE A 135 -5.89 -6.23 -0.71
C ILE A 135 -4.87 -5.15 -1.02
N ALA A 136 -3.72 -5.52 -1.55
CA ALA A 136 -2.75 -4.56 -2.11
C ALA A 136 -1.82 -5.23 -3.13
N GLY A 137 -1.21 -4.42 -4.00
CA GLY A 137 0.01 -4.77 -4.71
C GLY A 137 1.21 -4.58 -3.79
N GLY A 138 1.81 -5.67 -3.33
CA GLY A 138 2.99 -5.64 -2.47
C GLY A 138 4.24 -5.37 -3.29
N HIS A 139 4.94 -4.27 -2.99
CA HIS A 139 6.22 -3.96 -3.63
C HIS A 139 7.30 -4.97 -3.24
N MET A 140 8.21 -5.27 -4.17
CA MET A 140 9.26 -6.28 -4.02
C MET A 140 10.64 -5.68 -4.31
N PRO A 141 11.16 -4.75 -3.49
CA PRO A 141 12.35 -3.97 -3.81
C PRO A 141 13.61 -4.83 -3.99
N ASP A 142 13.73 -5.96 -3.28
CA ASP A 142 14.89 -6.83 -3.37
C ASP A 142 14.83 -7.77 -4.59
N PHE A 143 13.72 -7.82 -5.34
CA PHE A 143 13.60 -8.58 -6.57
C PHE A 143 14.60 -8.14 -7.63
N VAL A 144 15.04 -6.88 -7.61
CA VAL A 144 16.11 -6.37 -8.49
C VAL A 144 17.36 -7.27 -8.50
N ASN A 145 17.67 -7.92 -7.38
CA ASN A 145 18.83 -8.80 -7.23
C ASN A 145 18.59 -10.21 -7.77
N HIS A 146 17.35 -10.57 -8.12
CA HIS A 146 16.95 -11.93 -8.46
C HIS A 146 16.23 -12.03 -9.81
N LYS A 147 15.73 -10.93 -10.37
CA LYS A 147 14.91 -10.93 -11.59
C LYS A 147 15.60 -11.47 -12.85
N SER A 148 16.93 -11.53 -12.87
CA SER A 148 17.68 -12.18 -13.95
C SER A 148 17.79 -13.71 -13.80
N GLU A 149 17.47 -14.26 -12.63
CA GLU A 149 17.67 -15.67 -12.27
C GLU A 149 16.37 -16.43 -12.10
N MET A 150 15.28 -15.75 -11.75
CA MET A 150 13.98 -16.37 -11.50
C MET A 150 12.80 -15.46 -11.85
N SER A 151 11.62 -16.07 -12.04
CA SER A 151 10.39 -15.34 -12.27
C SER A 151 9.89 -14.61 -10.99
N ALA A 152 9.04 -13.61 -11.16
CA ALA A 152 8.39 -12.95 -10.02
C ALA A 152 7.56 -13.93 -9.18
N ALA A 153 6.90 -14.92 -9.83
CA ALA A 153 6.14 -15.95 -9.12
C ALA A 153 7.05 -16.83 -8.25
N ASP A 154 8.18 -17.33 -8.79
CA ASP A 154 9.14 -18.11 -8.01
C ASP A 154 9.74 -17.28 -6.86
N TYR A 155 10.00 -15.99 -7.11
CA TYR A 155 10.52 -15.09 -6.09
C TYR A 155 9.57 -14.94 -4.90
N VAL A 156 8.29 -14.65 -5.14
CA VAL A 156 7.32 -14.48 -4.05
C VAL A 156 7.10 -15.77 -3.27
N GLU A 157 7.14 -16.94 -3.93
CA GLU A 157 7.08 -18.25 -3.26
C GLU A 157 8.28 -18.47 -2.33
N LYS A 158 9.50 -18.11 -2.78
CA LYS A 158 10.72 -18.21 -1.97
C LYS A 158 10.72 -17.25 -0.79
N VAL A 159 10.18 -16.05 -0.95
CA VAL A 159 9.99 -15.11 0.19
C VAL A 159 8.95 -15.66 1.16
N ALA A 160 7.84 -16.19 0.65
CA ALA A 160 6.79 -16.77 1.51
C ALA A 160 7.27 -18.01 2.30
N SER A 161 8.15 -18.82 1.71
CA SER A 161 8.75 -19.99 2.38
C SER A 161 9.88 -19.62 3.35
N GLY A 162 10.37 -18.38 3.31
CA GLY A 162 11.51 -17.90 4.10
C GLY A 162 12.88 -18.31 3.51
N GLU A 163 12.93 -18.82 2.27
CA GLU A 163 14.19 -19.08 1.56
C GLU A 163 14.88 -17.79 1.15
N LEU A 164 14.10 -16.75 0.82
CA LEU A 164 14.57 -15.41 0.51
C LEU A 164 13.98 -14.40 1.47
N TYR A 165 14.67 -13.31 1.63
CA TYR A 165 14.19 -12.14 2.37
C TYR A 165 13.93 -10.99 1.39
N ASP A 166 12.79 -10.32 1.54
CA ASP A 166 12.48 -9.05 0.89
C ASP A 166 12.02 -8.07 1.95
N ALA A 167 12.61 -6.89 1.98
CA ALA A 167 12.40 -5.93 3.06
C ALA A 167 10.93 -5.49 3.23
N THR A 168 10.19 -5.39 2.12
CA THR A 168 8.78 -4.98 2.13
C THR A 168 7.86 -6.20 2.21
N LEU A 169 8.04 -7.18 1.33
CA LEU A 169 7.14 -8.33 1.27
C LEU A 169 7.20 -9.19 2.54
N THR A 170 8.41 -9.45 3.08
CA THR A 170 8.56 -10.15 4.37
C THR A 170 7.85 -9.41 5.49
N PHE A 171 7.99 -8.07 5.55
CA PHE A 171 7.28 -7.26 6.55
C PHE A 171 5.75 -7.35 6.40
N GLN A 172 5.22 -7.42 5.17
CA GLN A 172 3.80 -7.60 4.92
C GLN A 172 3.30 -8.96 5.42
N LEU A 173 4.04 -10.04 5.14
CA LEU A 173 3.76 -11.39 5.64
C LEU A 173 3.78 -11.44 7.18
N GLU A 174 4.77 -10.81 7.82
CA GLU A 174 4.86 -10.69 9.29
C GLU A 174 3.67 -9.93 9.90
N ASN A 175 3.01 -9.08 9.12
CA ASN A 175 1.78 -8.40 9.50
C ASN A 175 0.51 -9.17 9.11
N GLY A 176 0.64 -10.47 8.77
CA GLY A 176 -0.46 -11.40 8.57
C GLY A 176 -1.12 -11.32 7.20
N PHE A 177 -0.46 -10.73 6.21
CA PHE A 177 -0.87 -10.85 4.82
C PHE A 177 -0.45 -12.21 4.26
N GLU A 178 -1.21 -12.69 3.28
CA GLU A 178 -0.90 -13.86 2.47
C GLU A 178 -0.69 -13.46 1.02
N ILE A 179 0.24 -14.14 0.32
CA ILE A 179 0.42 -13.95 -1.11
C ILE A 179 -0.63 -14.79 -1.85
N ARG A 180 -1.39 -14.15 -2.75
CA ARG A 180 -2.40 -14.82 -3.61
C ARG A 180 -2.07 -14.76 -5.09
N GLY A 181 -0.84 -14.42 -5.44
CA GLY A 181 -0.33 -14.40 -6.80
C GLY A 181 0.60 -13.22 -7.05
N VAL A 182 0.81 -12.92 -8.33
CA VAL A 182 1.60 -11.77 -8.78
C VAL A 182 0.78 -10.93 -9.75
N LEU A 183 1.06 -9.63 -9.78
CA LEU A 183 0.47 -8.65 -10.68
C LEU A 183 1.54 -8.25 -11.70
N GLU A 184 1.24 -8.40 -12.97
CA GLU A 184 2.09 -8.00 -14.09
C GLU A 184 1.77 -6.56 -14.51
N ASN A 185 2.79 -5.77 -14.81
CA ASN A 185 2.65 -4.36 -15.20
C ASN A 185 1.83 -3.54 -14.18
N TYR A 186 1.96 -3.85 -12.90
CA TYR A 186 1.19 -3.19 -11.84
C TYR A 186 1.53 -1.71 -11.69
N ILE A 187 2.83 -1.39 -11.72
CA ILE A 187 3.39 -0.03 -11.71
C ILE A 187 4.71 -0.06 -12.48
N GLU A 188 5.00 0.97 -13.26
CA GLU A 188 6.29 1.09 -13.95
C GLU A 188 7.41 1.34 -12.93
N ASP A 189 8.21 0.31 -12.66
CA ASP A 189 9.28 0.32 -11.69
C ASP A 189 10.46 -0.52 -12.20
N GLU A 190 11.63 0.12 -12.33
CA GLU A 190 12.83 -0.54 -12.86
C GLU A 190 13.37 -1.66 -11.94
N ALA A 191 13.13 -1.58 -10.63
CA ALA A 191 13.61 -2.58 -9.69
C ALA A 191 12.84 -3.89 -9.82
N THR A 192 11.57 -3.83 -10.17
CA THR A 192 10.66 -4.98 -10.22
C THR A 192 10.26 -5.40 -11.63
N ASP A 193 10.69 -4.68 -12.68
CA ASP A 193 10.20 -4.83 -14.07
C ASP A 193 8.66 -4.79 -14.13
N GLY A 194 8.04 -3.95 -13.29
CA GLY A 194 6.59 -3.76 -13.23
C GLY A 194 5.84 -4.82 -12.41
N TRP A 195 6.50 -5.81 -11.83
CA TRP A 195 5.86 -6.85 -11.03
C TRP A 195 5.58 -6.40 -9.59
N SER A 196 4.46 -6.88 -9.04
CA SER A 196 4.11 -6.77 -7.62
C SER A 196 3.48 -8.07 -7.11
N ALA A 197 3.57 -8.32 -5.82
CA ALA A 197 2.87 -9.43 -5.20
C ALA A 197 1.39 -9.05 -4.94
N LEU A 198 0.43 -9.88 -5.33
CA LEU A 198 -0.94 -9.72 -4.86
C LEU A 198 -1.03 -10.24 -3.43
N ILE A 199 -1.15 -9.35 -2.47
CA ILE A 199 -1.24 -9.67 -1.05
C ILE A 199 -2.63 -9.41 -0.51
N VAL A 200 -3.10 -10.29 0.39
CA VAL A 200 -4.42 -10.22 0.99
C VAL A 200 -4.32 -10.48 2.49
N TRP A 201 -5.03 -9.71 3.27
CA TRP A 201 -5.34 -10.00 4.66
C TRP A 201 -6.85 -10.18 4.80
N ASP A 202 -7.29 -11.38 5.19
CA ASP A 202 -8.69 -11.66 5.46
C ASP A 202 -9.07 -11.14 6.85
N ASN A 203 -10.19 -10.45 6.95
CA ASN A 203 -10.72 -9.95 8.21
C ASN A 203 -11.34 -11.12 9.02
N PRO A 204 -10.74 -11.51 10.17
CA PRO A 204 -11.26 -12.62 10.97
C PRO A 204 -12.63 -12.32 11.61
N ASP A 205 -13.00 -11.03 11.71
CA ASP A 205 -14.24 -10.58 12.33
C ASP A 205 -15.34 -10.29 11.27
N TYR A 206 -15.08 -10.55 9.99
CA TYR A 206 -16.06 -10.33 8.93
C TYR A 206 -17.31 -11.18 9.13
N SER A 207 -18.47 -10.55 9.04
CA SER A 207 -19.80 -11.21 9.12
C SER A 207 -20.59 -10.86 7.85
N PRO A 208 -20.94 -11.88 7.00
CA PRO A 208 -21.71 -11.67 5.75
C PRO A 208 -23.10 -11.09 5.98
#